data_a4c78c9be96a77736ded723ae5a8407e
#
_entry.id   a4c78c9be96a77736ded723ae5a8407e
#
_cell.length_a   1.000
_cell.length_b   1.000
_cell.length_c   1.000
_cell.angle_alpha   90.00
_cell.angle_beta   90.00
_cell.angle_gamma   90.00
#
_symmetry.space_group_name_H-M   'P 1'
#
loop_
_entity.id
_entity.type
_entity.pdbx_description
1 polymer ?
#
loop_
_entity_poly.entity_id
_entity_poly.type
_entity_poly.pdbx_seq_one_letter_code
_entity_poly.pdbx_strand_id
1 'polypeptide(L)'
;VVAYGAGVYYLSSQSVTPVAGRLPDYIVHALEYLGLTLLVVRALNGGFSAPITSLTQFTAVALTVIYAISDEIHQLHVPRRTASLKDVLSDTLGAVLAVGVAEAIQRLRGRASGAVLKVRLYSGADCHLCHEAREILNRVGREVSMVVTEVDVAADPDLRARYGDSIPVIVAGESRISKGIPDEAAIRRRLLRMSER
;
A
#
# COMPACT_ATOMS: atom_id res chain seq x y z
N VAL A 1 -6.28 13.61 -9.47
CA VAL A 1 -5.06 14.38 -9.82
C VAL A 1 -5.44 15.60 -10.65
N VAL A 2 -6.06 15.41 -11.83
CA VAL A 2 -6.34 16.51 -12.78
C VAL A 2 -7.13 17.65 -12.14
N ALA A 3 -8.25 17.34 -11.45
CA ALA A 3 -9.06 18.37 -10.81
C ALA A 3 -8.30 19.16 -9.72
N TYR A 4 -7.44 18.49 -8.97
CA TYR A 4 -6.61 19.13 -7.94
C TYR A 4 -5.54 20.03 -8.59
N GLY A 5 -4.83 19.53 -9.61
CA GLY A 5 -3.88 20.36 -10.37
C GLY A 5 -4.55 21.59 -10.99
N ALA A 6 -5.73 21.42 -11.60
CA ALA A 6 -6.49 22.56 -12.10
C ALA A 6 -6.85 23.59 -11.00
N GLY A 7 -7.13 23.10 -9.79
CA GLY A 7 -7.35 23.95 -8.61
C GLY A 7 -6.11 24.74 -8.21
N VAL A 8 -4.94 24.10 -8.15
CA VAL A 8 -3.64 24.76 -7.87
C VAL A 8 -3.38 25.83 -8.94
N TYR A 9 -3.51 25.48 -10.22
CA TYR A 9 -3.34 26.42 -11.33
C TYR A 9 -4.28 27.63 -11.25
N TYR A 10 -5.56 27.39 -10.89
CA TYR A 10 -6.53 28.45 -10.71
C TYR A 10 -6.12 29.41 -9.55
N LEU A 11 -5.68 28.85 -8.41
CA LEU A 11 -5.25 29.63 -7.26
C LEU A 11 -3.98 30.43 -7.58
N SER A 12 -3.03 29.82 -8.29
CA SER A 12 -1.80 30.47 -8.73
C SER A 12 -2.06 31.61 -9.73
N SER A 13 -3.16 31.54 -10.48
CA SER A 13 -3.62 32.59 -11.40
C SER A 13 -4.21 33.84 -10.69
N GLN A 14 -4.48 33.76 -9.38
CA GLN A 14 -5.03 34.89 -8.62
C GLN A 14 -3.92 35.84 -8.16
N SER A 15 -4.14 37.16 -8.33
CA SER A 15 -3.20 38.19 -7.86
C SER A 15 -3.12 38.27 -6.33
N VAL A 16 -4.11 37.77 -5.61
CA VAL A 16 -4.19 37.67 -4.15
C VAL A 16 -4.84 36.36 -3.78
N THR A 17 -4.14 35.49 -3.04
CA THR A 17 -4.73 34.22 -2.57
C THR A 17 -5.61 34.44 -1.36
N PRO A 18 -6.74 33.73 -1.19
CA PRO A 18 -7.61 33.83 -0.03
C PRO A 18 -6.94 33.50 1.31
N VAL A 19 -5.80 32.82 1.26
CA VAL A 19 -5.01 32.39 2.43
C VAL A 19 -3.88 33.40 2.75
N ALA A 20 -3.62 34.36 1.86
CA ALA A 20 -2.61 35.39 2.06
C ALA A 20 -2.88 36.17 3.36
N GLY A 21 -1.86 36.18 4.23
CA GLY A 21 -1.91 36.88 5.53
C GLY A 21 -2.14 36.00 6.76
N ARG A 22 -2.47 34.69 6.60
CA ARG A 22 -2.56 33.74 7.71
C ARG A 22 -1.36 32.81 7.84
N LEU A 23 -0.80 32.36 6.71
CA LEU A 23 0.38 31.52 6.65
C LEU A 23 1.41 32.13 5.70
N PRO A 24 2.71 31.93 5.95
CA PRO A 24 3.76 32.25 4.98
C PRO A 24 3.52 31.53 3.64
N ASP A 25 3.76 32.22 2.53
CA ASP A 25 3.46 31.73 1.17
C ASP A 25 4.14 30.39 0.88
N TYR A 26 5.40 30.23 1.28
CA TYR A 26 6.16 28.97 1.10
C TYR A 26 5.53 27.78 1.84
N ILE A 27 4.78 27.99 2.93
CA ILE A 27 4.05 26.91 3.62
C ILE A 27 2.83 26.50 2.81
N VAL A 28 2.12 27.45 2.24
CA VAL A 28 0.95 27.19 1.40
C VAL A 28 1.38 26.37 0.18
N HIS A 29 2.43 26.79 -0.53
CA HIS A 29 3.04 26.07 -1.62
C HIS A 29 3.42 24.64 -1.23
N ALA A 30 4.20 24.46 -0.17
CA ALA A 30 4.58 23.11 0.30
C ALA A 30 3.38 22.19 0.58
N LEU A 31 2.30 22.72 1.17
CA LEU A 31 1.08 21.95 1.48
C LEU A 31 0.28 21.58 0.21
N GLU A 32 0.16 22.51 -0.74
CA GLU A 32 -0.51 22.28 -2.02
C GLU A 32 0.19 21.17 -2.81
N TYR A 33 1.51 21.24 -2.90
CA TYR A 33 2.31 20.25 -3.64
C TYR A 33 2.47 18.92 -2.89
N LEU A 34 2.41 18.93 -1.54
CA LEU A 34 2.27 17.71 -0.76
C LEU A 34 0.96 16.98 -1.12
N GLY A 35 -0.16 17.70 -1.15
CA GLY A 35 -1.45 17.15 -1.54
C GLY A 35 -1.45 16.60 -2.98
N LEU A 36 -0.90 17.36 -3.93
CA LEU A 36 -0.78 16.94 -5.33
C LEU A 36 0.03 15.65 -5.45
N THR A 37 1.20 15.59 -4.81
CA THR A 37 2.08 14.42 -4.87
C THR A 37 1.43 13.18 -4.26
N LEU A 38 0.71 13.30 -3.14
CA LEU A 38 -0.03 12.18 -2.57
C LEU A 38 -1.07 11.62 -3.55
N LEU A 39 -1.76 12.49 -4.29
CA LEU A 39 -2.71 12.07 -5.31
C LEU A 39 -2.01 11.43 -6.51
N VAL A 40 -0.83 11.90 -6.91
CA VAL A 40 -0.03 11.31 -7.98
C VAL A 40 0.46 9.93 -7.56
N VAL A 41 1.04 9.77 -6.36
CA VAL A 41 1.46 8.47 -5.81
C VAL A 41 0.29 7.49 -5.81
N ARG A 42 -0.88 7.92 -5.32
CA ARG A 42 -2.07 7.08 -5.32
C ARG A 42 -2.50 6.66 -6.73
N ALA A 43 -2.44 7.58 -7.69
CA ALA A 43 -2.84 7.30 -9.07
C ALA A 43 -1.88 6.31 -9.75
N LEU A 44 -0.57 6.51 -9.60
CA LEU A 44 0.45 5.63 -10.18
C LEU A 44 0.43 4.23 -9.55
N ASN A 45 0.08 4.13 -8.28
CA ASN A 45 0.09 2.88 -7.50
C ASN A 45 -1.27 2.16 -7.50
N GLY A 46 -2.30 2.71 -8.14
CA GLY A 46 -3.67 2.16 -8.11
C GLY A 46 -4.32 2.18 -6.71
N GLY A 47 -3.79 2.98 -5.80
CA GLY A 47 -4.22 3.09 -4.40
C GLY A 47 -3.05 3.08 -3.42
N PHE A 48 -3.33 2.89 -2.12
CA PHE A 48 -2.29 2.77 -1.08
C PHE A 48 -2.19 1.34 -0.52
N SER A 49 -2.84 0.36 -1.17
CA SER A 49 -2.85 -1.04 -0.72
C SER A 49 -1.62 -1.81 -1.22
N ALA A 50 -1.15 -1.51 -2.43
CA ALA A 50 0.07 -2.11 -2.98
C ALA A 50 1.33 -1.38 -2.46
N PRO A 51 2.47 -2.07 -2.30
CA PRO A 51 3.73 -1.45 -1.90
C PRO A 51 4.13 -0.33 -2.87
N ILE A 52 4.51 0.83 -2.34
CA ILE A 52 5.02 1.95 -3.14
C ILE A 52 6.47 1.65 -3.50
N THR A 53 6.75 1.48 -4.80
CA THR A 53 8.11 1.21 -5.27
C THR A 53 8.93 2.49 -5.36
N SER A 54 10.27 2.38 -5.34
CA SER A 54 11.16 3.53 -5.52
C SER A 54 10.92 4.22 -6.88
N LEU A 55 10.55 3.46 -7.92
CA LEU A 55 10.18 4.01 -9.22
C LEU A 55 8.91 4.88 -9.12
N THR A 56 7.88 4.40 -8.41
CA THR A 56 6.64 5.18 -8.18
C THR A 56 6.96 6.49 -7.44
N GLN A 57 7.79 6.42 -6.40
CA GLN A 57 8.21 7.58 -5.61
C GLN A 57 8.93 8.61 -6.49
N PHE A 58 9.97 8.16 -7.20
CA PHE A 58 10.74 9.03 -8.10
C PHE A 58 9.86 9.66 -9.19
N THR A 59 9.01 8.86 -9.84
CA THR A 59 8.11 9.34 -10.89
C THR A 59 7.11 10.37 -10.36
N ALA A 60 6.54 10.13 -9.16
CA ALA A 60 5.60 11.06 -8.55
C ALA A 60 6.26 12.41 -8.23
N VAL A 61 7.44 12.39 -7.61
CA VAL A 61 8.20 13.63 -7.32
C VAL A 61 8.59 14.34 -8.61
N ALA A 62 9.13 13.62 -9.60
CA ALA A 62 9.54 14.21 -10.87
C ALA A 62 8.36 14.90 -11.60
N LEU A 63 7.22 14.24 -11.70
CA LEU A 63 6.01 14.82 -12.30
C LEU A 63 5.53 16.06 -11.55
N THR A 64 5.57 16.03 -10.22
CA THR A 64 5.15 17.17 -9.38
C THR A 64 6.13 18.34 -9.53
N VAL A 65 7.44 18.10 -9.58
CA VAL A 65 8.44 19.15 -9.79
C VAL A 65 8.33 19.78 -11.19
N ILE A 66 8.10 18.97 -12.22
CA ILE A 66 7.83 19.48 -13.58
C ILE A 66 6.60 20.39 -13.57
N TYR A 67 5.56 19.99 -12.86
CA TYR A 67 4.35 20.79 -12.72
C TYR A 67 4.64 22.10 -11.95
N ALA A 68 5.40 22.06 -10.85
CA ALA A 68 5.82 23.25 -10.10
C ALA A 68 6.58 24.25 -10.98
N ILE A 69 7.53 23.78 -11.76
CA ILE A 69 8.27 24.64 -12.72
C ILE A 69 7.32 25.26 -13.74
N SER A 70 6.35 24.49 -14.26
CA SER A 70 5.38 25.02 -15.21
C SER A 70 4.46 26.07 -14.59
N ASP A 71 4.11 25.91 -13.31
CA ASP A 71 3.32 26.88 -12.56
C ASP A 71 4.08 28.19 -12.34
N GLU A 72 5.37 28.13 -11.98
CA GLU A 72 6.22 29.30 -11.86
C GLU A 72 6.39 30.06 -13.19
N ILE A 73 6.54 29.32 -14.29
CA ILE A 73 6.57 29.95 -15.64
C ILE A 73 5.23 30.63 -15.94
N HIS A 74 4.11 30.02 -15.55
CA HIS A 74 2.79 30.64 -15.69
C HIS A 74 2.68 31.94 -14.86
N GLN A 75 3.16 31.92 -13.62
CA GLN A 75 3.12 33.07 -12.72
C GLN A 75 3.87 34.29 -13.26
N LEU A 76 4.88 34.12 -14.11
CA LEU A 76 5.53 35.25 -14.83
C LEU A 76 4.53 36.07 -15.66
N HIS A 77 3.42 35.49 -16.06
CA HIS A 77 2.38 36.16 -16.87
C HIS A 77 1.20 36.70 -16.02
N VAL A 78 1.23 36.48 -14.71
CA VAL A 78 0.16 36.94 -13.81
C VAL A 78 0.54 38.29 -13.20
N PRO A 79 -0.31 39.34 -13.32
CA PRO A 79 -0.02 40.64 -12.73
C PRO A 79 0.22 40.54 -11.21
N ARG A 80 1.26 41.20 -10.73
CA ARG A 80 1.65 41.22 -9.31
C ARG A 80 2.18 39.91 -8.74
N ARG A 81 2.48 38.91 -9.59
CA ARG A 81 3.21 37.71 -9.22
C ARG A 81 4.64 37.76 -9.78
N THR A 82 5.57 37.15 -9.07
CA THR A 82 6.97 37.00 -9.47
C THR A 82 7.36 35.55 -9.31
N ALA A 83 7.89 34.93 -10.36
CA ALA A 83 8.44 33.58 -10.25
C ALA A 83 9.59 33.57 -9.24
N SER A 84 9.59 32.56 -8.38
CA SER A 84 10.52 32.45 -7.28
C SER A 84 11.12 31.05 -7.20
N LEU A 85 12.44 30.97 -7.25
CA LEU A 85 13.13 29.70 -6.99
C LEU A 85 12.82 29.14 -5.59
N LYS A 86 12.50 30.03 -4.62
CA LYS A 86 12.10 29.60 -3.27
C LYS A 86 10.78 28.82 -3.29
N ASP A 87 9.86 29.19 -4.19
CA ASP A 87 8.55 28.53 -4.30
C ASP A 87 8.74 27.16 -4.93
N VAL A 88 9.54 27.03 -6.00
CA VAL A 88 9.92 25.71 -6.56
C VAL A 88 10.59 24.80 -5.51
N LEU A 89 11.44 25.36 -4.65
CA LEU A 89 12.09 24.59 -3.58
C LEU A 89 11.07 24.16 -2.51
N SER A 90 10.13 25.03 -2.15
CA SER A 90 9.02 24.70 -1.21
C SER A 90 8.12 23.60 -1.78
N ASP A 91 7.76 23.70 -3.05
CA ASP A 91 6.95 22.72 -3.77
C ASP A 91 7.65 21.35 -3.83
N THR A 92 8.96 21.38 -4.13
CA THR A 92 9.80 20.17 -4.13
C THR A 92 9.87 19.54 -2.72
N LEU A 93 10.02 20.37 -1.68
CA LEU A 93 10.00 19.88 -0.30
C LEU A 93 8.64 19.25 0.05
N GLY A 94 7.54 19.88 -0.35
CA GLY A 94 6.19 19.33 -0.20
C GLY A 94 6.06 17.98 -0.88
N ALA A 95 6.58 17.86 -2.12
CA ALA A 95 6.57 16.61 -2.87
C ALA A 95 7.37 15.48 -2.19
N VAL A 96 8.55 15.78 -1.66
CA VAL A 96 9.39 14.81 -0.94
C VAL A 96 8.72 14.38 0.38
N LEU A 97 8.17 15.32 1.13
CA LEU A 97 7.43 15.03 2.36
C LEU A 97 6.22 14.14 2.10
N ALA A 98 5.52 14.32 0.97
CA ALA A 98 4.40 13.49 0.57
C ALA A 98 4.77 12.02 0.42
N VAL A 99 5.93 11.72 -0.13
CA VAL A 99 6.45 10.34 -0.24
C VAL A 99 6.64 9.74 1.15
N GLY A 100 7.26 10.47 2.08
CA GLY A 100 7.42 10.03 3.47
C GLY A 100 6.08 9.78 4.17
N VAL A 101 5.09 10.66 3.96
CA VAL A 101 3.71 10.49 4.48
C VAL A 101 3.05 9.26 3.87
N ALA A 102 3.18 9.04 2.57
CA ALA A 102 2.60 7.88 1.90
C ALA A 102 3.19 6.56 2.43
N GLU A 103 4.52 6.50 2.65
CA GLU A 103 5.18 5.37 3.29
C GLU A 103 4.72 5.15 4.74
N ALA A 104 4.60 6.24 5.52
CA ALA A 104 4.12 6.15 6.89
C ALA A 104 2.69 5.60 6.95
N ILE A 105 1.80 6.06 6.07
CA ILE A 105 0.44 5.52 5.93
C ILE A 105 0.47 4.02 5.62
N GLN A 106 1.34 3.58 4.70
CA GLN A 106 1.46 2.16 4.38
C GLN A 106 1.98 1.33 5.56
N ARG A 107 3.00 1.82 6.26
CA ARG A 107 3.55 1.14 7.45
C ARG A 107 2.51 1.03 8.56
N LEU A 108 1.74 2.08 8.81
CA LEU A 108 0.66 2.09 9.80
C LEU A 108 -0.48 1.13 9.39
N ARG A 109 -0.87 1.14 8.12
CA ARG A 109 -1.88 0.20 7.60
C ARG A 109 -1.39 -1.23 7.62
N GLY A 110 -0.12 -1.48 7.26
CA GLY A 110 0.49 -2.81 7.34
C GLY A 110 0.55 -3.34 8.78
N ARG A 111 0.77 -2.45 9.76
CA ARG A 111 0.69 -2.79 11.19
C ARG A 111 -0.74 -3.04 11.66
N ALA A 112 -1.70 -2.24 11.18
CA ALA A 112 -3.11 -2.40 11.52
C ALA A 112 -3.78 -3.60 10.81
N SER A 113 -3.23 -4.02 9.65
CA SER A 113 -3.72 -5.18 8.88
C SER A 113 -3.15 -6.52 9.38
N GLY A 114 -2.33 -6.53 10.42
CA GLY A 114 -1.58 -7.70 10.86
C GLY A 114 -0.58 -8.16 9.79
N ALA A 115 0.49 -8.82 10.18
CA ALA A 115 1.41 -9.43 9.20
C ALA A 115 0.61 -10.43 8.35
N VAL A 116 0.67 -10.29 7.01
CA VAL A 116 0.03 -11.24 6.10
C VAL A 116 0.56 -12.63 6.41
N LEU A 117 -0.29 -13.49 6.96
CA LEU A 117 0.10 -14.84 7.35
C LEU A 117 0.39 -15.68 6.11
N LYS A 118 1.60 -16.21 6.02
CA LYS A 118 1.95 -17.20 5.00
C LYS A 118 1.49 -18.57 5.48
N VAL A 119 0.42 -19.08 4.87
CA VAL A 119 -0.18 -20.37 5.20
C VAL A 119 0.17 -21.36 4.11
N ARG A 120 0.71 -22.52 4.47
CA ARG A 120 0.95 -23.64 3.54
C ARG A 120 -0.06 -24.75 3.85
N LEU A 121 -0.77 -25.20 2.81
CA LEU A 121 -1.62 -26.38 2.84
C LEU A 121 -0.88 -27.51 2.13
N TYR A 122 -0.43 -28.48 2.88
CA TYR A 122 0.13 -29.73 2.32
C TYR A 122 -1.03 -30.66 1.96
N SER A 123 -1.12 -31.02 0.70
CA SER A 123 -2.23 -31.76 0.09
C SER A 123 -1.74 -32.89 -0.82
N GLY A 124 -2.67 -33.69 -1.33
CA GLY A 124 -2.42 -34.71 -2.34
C GLY A 124 -3.57 -34.81 -3.34
N ALA A 125 -3.35 -35.44 -4.50
CA ALA A 125 -4.25 -35.40 -5.66
C ALA A 125 -5.68 -35.84 -5.34
N ASP A 126 -5.92 -36.97 -4.66
CA ASP A 126 -7.26 -37.53 -4.43
C ASP A 126 -7.70 -37.38 -2.97
N CYS A 127 -7.42 -36.23 -2.37
CA CYS A 127 -7.66 -36.00 -0.95
C CYS A 127 -8.93 -35.16 -0.71
N HIS A 128 -10.06 -35.82 -0.39
CA HIS A 128 -11.32 -35.13 -0.06
C HIS A 128 -11.18 -34.16 1.13
N LEU A 129 -10.50 -34.56 2.20
CA LEU A 129 -10.25 -33.68 3.37
C LEU A 129 -9.38 -32.47 3.02
N CYS A 130 -8.51 -32.57 2.01
CA CYS A 130 -7.72 -31.43 1.56
C CYS A 130 -8.58 -30.40 0.84
N HIS A 131 -9.61 -30.85 0.12
CA HIS A 131 -10.58 -29.95 -0.49
C HIS A 131 -11.37 -29.19 0.57
N GLU A 132 -11.85 -29.88 1.59
CA GLU A 132 -12.53 -29.28 2.74
C GLU A 132 -11.63 -28.26 3.48
N ALA A 133 -10.36 -28.63 3.71
CA ALA A 133 -9.38 -27.72 4.34
C ALA A 133 -9.15 -26.45 3.52
N ARG A 134 -9.12 -26.55 2.17
CA ARG A 134 -8.99 -25.41 1.25
C ARG A 134 -10.21 -24.49 1.37
N GLU A 135 -11.42 -25.04 1.41
CA GLU A 135 -12.64 -24.23 1.56
C GLU A 135 -12.69 -23.52 2.91
N ILE A 136 -12.27 -24.18 3.99
CA ILE A 136 -12.14 -23.56 5.31
C ILE A 136 -11.16 -22.41 5.25
N LEU A 137 -9.96 -22.61 4.67
CA LEU A 137 -8.98 -21.55 4.54
C LEU A 137 -9.50 -20.36 3.69
N ASN A 138 -10.27 -20.63 2.63
CA ASN A 138 -10.90 -19.59 1.83
C ASN A 138 -11.93 -18.78 2.63
N ARG A 139 -12.71 -19.43 3.51
CA ARG A 139 -13.65 -18.71 4.39
C ARG A 139 -12.92 -17.89 5.45
N VAL A 140 -11.95 -18.48 6.14
CA VAL A 140 -11.13 -17.78 7.16
C VAL A 140 -10.31 -16.65 6.55
N GLY A 141 -9.87 -16.77 5.30
CA GLY A 141 -9.14 -15.73 4.58
C GLY A 141 -9.95 -14.45 4.30
N ARG A 142 -11.27 -14.47 4.50
CA ARG A 142 -12.09 -13.24 4.47
C ARG A 142 -11.96 -12.41 5.74
N GLU A 143 -11.52 -13.02 6.83
CA GLU A 143 -11.39 -12.40 8.15
C GLU A 143 -9.92 -12.13 8.53
N VAL A 144 -9.00 -12.94 8.01
CA VAL A 144 -7.57 -12.90 8.31
C VAL A 144 -6.79 -12.64 7.03
N SER A 145 -5.96 -11.59 7.04
CA SER A 145 -5.06 -11.33 5.91
C SER A 145 -4.02 -12.46 5.80
N MET A 146 -4.20 -13.36 4.84
CA MET A 146 -3.28 -14.47 4.62
C MET A 146 -3.10 -14.80 3.13
N VAL A 147 -1.94 -15.38 2.81
CA VAL A 147 -1.66 -15.99 1.51
C VAL A 147 -1.55 -17.50 1.73
N VAL A 148 -2.41 -18.24 1.06
CA VAL A 148 -2.41 -19.70 1.11
C VAL A 148 -1.63 -20.24 -0.10
N THR A 149 -0.59 -21.03 0.16
CA THR A 149 0.15 -21.77 -0.84
C THR A 149 -0.13 -23.26 -0.67
N GLU A 150 -0.68 -23.89 -1.69
CA GLU A 150 -0.90 -25.33 -1.70
C GLU A 150 0.38 -26.04 -2.20
N VAL A 151 0.78 -27.09 -1.49
CA VAL A 151 1.98 -27.87 -1.75
C VAL A 151 1.58 -29.34 -1.88
N ASP A 152 1.76 -29.92 -3.06
CA ASP A 152 1.54 -31.34 -3.28
C ASP A 152 2.68 -32.15 -2.63
N VAL A 153 2.32 -32.99 -1.66
CA VAL A 153 3.29 -33.83 -0.95
C VAL A 153 3.85 -34.95 -1.85
N ALA A 154 3.17 -35.28 -2.95
CA ALA A 154 3.66 -36.30 -3.88
C ALA A 154 4.82 -35.80 -4.76
N ALA A 155 4.97 -34.47 -4.91
CA ALA A 155 6.01 -33.87 -5.72
C ALA A 155 7.42 -33.95 -5.09
N ASP A 156 7.52 -34.21 -3.78
CA ASP A 156 8.77 -34.25 -3.01
C ASP A 156 8.80 -35.45 -2.07
N PRO A 157 9.78 -36.36 -2.20
CA PRO A 157 9.91 -37.56 -1.37
C PRO A 157 10.00 -37.28 0.13
N ASP A 158 10.68 -36.18 0.52
CA ASP A 158 10.82 -35.80 1.92
C ASP A 158 9.50 -35.28 2.50
N LEU A 159 8.74 -34.52 1.71
CA LEU A 159 7.40 -34.08 2.10
C LEU A 159 6.43 -35.24 2.18
N ARG A 160 6.53 -36.20 1.25
CA ARG A 160 5.72 -37.41 1.26
C ARG A 160 6.01 -38.26 2.49
N ALA A 161 7.26 -38.45 2.85
CA ALA A 161 7.66 -39.19 4.05
C ALA A 161 7.17 -38.49 5.34
N ARG A 162 7.17 -37.15 5.35
CA ARG A 162 6.82 -36.34 6.52
C ARG A 162 5.33 -36.14 6.74
N TYR A 163 4.57 -36.01 5.65
CA TYR A 163 3.17 -35.58 5.69
C TYR A 163 2.20 -36.50 4.96
N GLY A 164 2.66 -37.45 4.12
CA GLY A 164 1.83 -38.26 3.23
C GLY A 164 0.65 -38.95 3.93
N ASP A 165 0.88 -39.55 5.09
CA ASP A 165 -0.16 -40.23 5.88
C ASP A 165 -1.00 -39.29 6.76
N SER A 166 -0.83 -37.99 6.61
CA SER A 166 -1.34 -36.99 7.55
C SER A 166 -2.04 -35.82 6.91
N ILE A 167 -2.11 -35.80 5.57
CA ILE A 167 -2.76 -34.73 4.81
C ILE A 167 -4.29 -34.68 5.11
N PRO A 168 -4.88 -33.48 5.09
CA PRO A 168 -4.26 -32.17 4.95
C PRO A 168 -3.44 -31.73 6.17
N VAL A 169 -2.32 -31.06 5.95
CA VAL A 169 -1.56 -30.39 7.00
C VAL A 169 -1.50 -28.90 6.71
N ILE A 170 -1.98 -28.10 7.66
CA ILE A 170 -1.98 -26.64 7.56
C ILE A 170 -0.86 -26.08 8.45
N VAL A 171 0.04 -25.28 7.86
CA VAL A 171 1.17 -24.65 8.56
C VAL A 171 1.13 -23.15 8.30
N ALA A 172 1.21 -22.34 9.37
CA ALA A 172 1.36 -20.89 9.26
C ALA A 172 2.71 -20.47 9.87
N GLY A 173 3.57 -19.85 9.05
CA GLY A 173 4.96 -19.64 9.42
C GLY A 173 5.67 -20.96 9.73
N GLU A 174 6.13 -21.12 10.97
CA GLU A 174 6.76 -22.36 11.47
C GLU A 174 5.79 -23.23 12.30
N SER A 175 4.59 -22.73 12.56
CA SER A 175 3.63 -23.37 13.44
C SER A 175 2.63 -24.24 12.66
N ARG A 176 2.49 -25.52 13.07
CA ARG A 176 1.44 -26.39 12.54
C ARG A 176 0.08 -26.02 13.14
N ILE A 177 -0.86 -25.64 12.28
CA ILE A 177 -2.23 -25.23 12.66
C ILE A 177 -3.18 -26.41 12.77
N SER A 178 -3.15 -27.31 11.78
CA SER A 178 -4.03 -28.49 11.74
C SER A 178 -3.35 -29.67 11.05
N LYS A 179 -3.83 -30.87 11.32
CA LYS A 179 -3.36 -32.12 10.71
C LYS A 179 -4.54 -33.11 10.63
N GLY A 180 -4.73 -33.71 9.47
CA GLY A 180 -5.83 -34.68 9.24
C GLY A 180 -7.20 -33.98 9.16
N ILE A 181 -8.21 -34.48 9.86
CA ILE A 181 -9.58 -33.94 9.77
C ILE A 181 -9.60 -32.44 10.12
N PRO A 182 -10.03 -31.58 9.21
CA PRO A 182 -10.00 -30.14 9.44
C PRO A 182 -11.14 -29.70 10.37
N ASP A 183 -10.81 -29.01 11.47
CA ASP A 183 -11.76 -28.33 12.35
C ASP A 183 -11.71 -26.81 12.08
N GLU A 184 -12.75 -26.30 11.45
CA GLU A 184 -12.85 -24.88 11.08
C GLU A 184 -12.72 -23.96 12.29
N ALA A 185 -13.37 -24.25 13.41
CA ALA A 185 -13.35 -23.41 14.60
C ALA A 185 -11.95 -23.35 15.23
N ALA A 186 -11.23 -24.47 15.25
CA ALA A 186 -9.87 -24.53 15.75
C ALA A 186 -8.88 -23.82 14.83
N ILE A 187 -8.99 -24.03 13.51
CA ILE A 187 -8.17 -23.37 12.48
C ILE A 187 -8.36 -21.85 12.56
N ARG A 188 -9.61 -21.39 12.56
CA ARG A 188 -9.96 -19.97 12.67
C ARG A 188 -9.37 -19.32 13.91
N ARG A 189 -9.59 -19.90 15.10
CA ARG A 189 -9.05 -19.38 16.38
C ARG A 189 -7.52 -19.28 16.37
N ARG A 190 -6.83 -20.25 15.78
CA ARG A 190 -5.36 -20.24 15.73
C ARG A 190 -4.83 -19.19 14.77
N LEU A 191 -5.41 -19.06 13.58
CA LEU A 191 -5.00 -18.08 12.58
C LEU A 191 -5.30 -16.64 13.03
N LEU A 192 -6.46 -16.38 13.66
CA LEU A 192 -6.78 -15.07 14.25
C LEU A 192 -5.74 -14.67 15.29
N ARG A 193 -5.40 -15.55 16.25
CA ARG A 193 -4.35 -15.26 17.25
C ARG A 193 -2.97 -14.99 16.66
N MET A 194 -2.67 -15.53 15.48
CA MET A 194 -1.37 -15.27 14.81
C MET A 194 -1.39 -13.97 14.03
N SER A 195 -2.53 -13.51 13.55
CA SER A 195 -2.67 -12.24 12.83
C SER A 195 -2.62 -11.01 13.77
N GLU A 196 -2.88 -11.21 15.06
CA GLU A 196 -2.85 -10.16 16.10
C GLU A 196 -1.45 -9.93 16.70
N ARG A 197 -0.45 -10.77 16.34
CA ARG A 197 0.94 -10.67 16.83
C ARG A 197 1.85 -9.99 15.83
#